data_0819da1a25ca71180a9e4da3e5770614
#
_entry.id   0819da1a25ca71180a9e4da3e5770614
#
_cell.length_a   1.000
_cell.length_b   1.000
_cell.length_c   1.000
_cell.angle_alpha   90.00
_cell.angle_beta   90.00
_cell.angle_gamma   90.00
#
_symmetry.space_group_name_H-M   'P 1'
#
loop_
_entity.id
_entity.type
_entity.pdbx_description
1 polymer ?
#
loop_
_entity_poly.entity_id
_entity_poly.type
_entity_poly.pdbx_seq_one_letter_code
_entity_poly.pdbx_strand_id
1 'polypeptide(L)'
;MWLLVLSVFVGLSANQAAAQEKKPTDRPNAVVAREVSINATVEAIDYDKRTVDLKGPKGNVVTLKVGPEAKNFNQVKVGDRVAAKYYESTAIEVRKPNEPPFAQSAVEVARKGAKQPGGVAVATAEMTAVVEDINYKTRTVTLRGPQQKTVTLKVDDSVKRLNEVKKGDEIVVRRTEALAIDVKPAKK
;
A
#
# COMPACT_ATOMS: atom_id res chain seq x y z
N MET A 1 -18.33 50.79 -48.82
CA MET A 1 -18.00 49.42 -49.12
C MET A 1 -17.28 48.87 -47.86
N TRP A 2 -18.08 48.27 -46.98
CA TRP A 2 -17.65 47.83 -45.64
C TRP A 2 -17.36 46.32 -45.67
N LEU A 3 -16.15 45.93 -45.41
CA LEU A 3 -15.75 44.54 -45.23
C LEU A 3 -15.82 44.18 -43.76
N LEU A 4 -16.79 43.32 -43.45
CA LEU A 4 -16.93 42.64 -42.12
C LEU A 4 -15.95 41.48 -42.08
N VAL A 5 -14.96 41.56 -41.18
CA VAL A 5 -14.09 40.42 -40.84
C VAL A 5 -14.74 39.71 -39.64
N LEU A 6 -15.22 38.50 -39.91
CA LEU A 6 -15.81 37.61 -38.91
C LEU A 6 -14.66 36.81 -38.28
N SER A 7 -14.25 37.15 -37.08
CA SER A 7 -13.31 36.38 -36.29
C SER A 7 -14.01 35.23 -35.57
N VAL A 8 -13.76 34.01 -36.03
CA VAL A 8 -14.19 32.79 -35.39
C VAL A 8 -13.29 32.54 -34.18
N PHE A 9 -13.83 32.75 -32.98
CA PHE A 9 -13.21 32.31 -31.74
C PHE A 9 -13.48 30.79 -31.56
N VAL A 10 -12.49 29.98 -31.84
CA VAL A 10 -12.49 28.57 -31.43
C VAL A 10 -12.16 28.51 -29.94
N GLY A 11 -13.19 28.35 -29.12
CA GLY A 11 -13.04 28.11 -27.70
C GLY A 11 -12.47 26.72 -27.46
N LEU A 12 -11.18 26.65 -27.09
CA LEU A 12 -10.56 25.45 -26.57
C LEU A 12 -11.05 25.27 -25.13
N SER A 13 -12.06 24.43 -24.93
CA SER A 13 -12.52 24.00 -23.61
C SER A 13 -11.44 23.09 -23.03
N ALA A 14 -10.52 23.62 -22.26
CA ALA A 14 -9.63 22.85 -21.40
C ALA A 14 -10.51 22.16 -20.33
N ASN A 15 -10.73 20.86 -20.53
CA ASN A 15 -11.36 20.01 -19.53
C ASN A 15 -10.35 19.82 -18.40
N GLN A 16 -10.34 20.75 -17.43
CA GLN A 16 -9.64 20.60 -16.17
C GLN A 16 -10.35 19.50 -15.39
N ALA A 17 -9.83 18.29 -15.48
CA ALA A 17 -10.14 17.26 -14.50
C ALA A 17 -9.61 17.77 -13.15
N ALA A 18 -10.49 18.42 -12.40
CA ALA A 18 -10.23 18.78 -11.02
C ALA A 18 -9.97 17.48 -10.25
N ALA A 19 -8.72 17.27 -9.86
CA ALA A 19 -8.40 16.29 -8.84
C ALA A 19 -9.21 16.68 -7.60
N GLN A 20 -10.28 15.95 -7.33
CA GLN A 20 -11.03 16.11 -6.08
C GLN A 20 -10.07 15.76 -4.95
N GLU A 21 -9.54 16.76 -4.27
CA GLU A 21 -8.94 16.61 -2.95
C GLU A 21 -9.99 15.91 -2.07
N LYS A 22 -9.69 14.64 -1.74
CA LYS A 22 -10.52 13.86 -0.83
C LYS A 22 -10.53 14.58 0.51
N LYS A 23 -11.65 15.22 0.83
CA LYS A 23 -11.93 15.76 2.16
C LYS A 23 -11.64 14.66 3.18
N PRO A 24 -10.86 14.92 4.26
CA PRO A 24 -10.68 13.95 5.34
C PRO A 24 -12.07 13.53 5.81
N THR A 25 -12.32 12.25 5.83
CA THR A 25 -13.62 11.77 6.29
C THR A 25 -13.75 12.06 7.75
N ASP A 26 -14.89 12.58 8.15
CA ASP A 26 -15.22 12.90 9.55
C ASP A 26 -15.52 11.63 10.37
N ARG A 27 -14.90 10.50 10.03
CA ARG A 27 -15.10 9.19 10.67
C ARG A 27 -13.89 8.81 11.52
N PRO A 28 -14.11 8.04 12.60
CA PRO A 28 -13.01 7.46 13.35
C PRO A 28 -12.14 6.59 12.43
N ASN A 29 -10.87 6.89 12.37
CA ASN A 29 -9.90 6.11 11.61
C ASN A 29 -8.55 6.08 12.33
N ALA A 30 -7.76 5.08 12.02
CA ALA A 30 -6.38 4.97 12.47
C ALA A 30 -5.54 4.33 11.36
N VAL A 31 -4.32 4.82 11.19
CA VAL A 31 -3.34 4.22 10.27
C VAL A 31 -2.03 4.04 11.03
N VAL A 32 -1.53 2.80 11.00
CA VAL A 32 -0.19 2.48 11.48
C VAL A 32 0.62 2.03 10.27
N ALA A 33 1.77 2.64 10.06
CA ALA A 33 2.64 2.31 8.94
C ALA A 33 4.09 2.14 9.40
N ARG A 34 4.81 1.23 8.73
CA ARG A 34 6.22 0.98 8.94
C ARG A 34 6.93 0.86 7.59
N GLU A 35 8.07 1.50 7.47
CA GLU A 35 8.98 1.33 6.34
C GLU A 35 10.31 0.75 6.83
N VAL A 36 10.84 -0.23 6.09
CA VAL A 36 12.16 -0.79 6.30
C VAL A 36 12.93 -0.72 4.99
N SER A 37 14.10 -0.11 5.00
CA SER A 37 14.99 -0.04 3.85
C SER A 37 16.20 -0.95 4.09
N ILE A 38 16.52 -1.78 3.11
CA ILE A 38 17.63 -2.72 3.14
C ILE A 38 18.51 -2.45 1.92
N ASN A 39 19.82 -2.34 2.15
CA ASN A 39 20.81 -2.30 1.09
C ASN A 39 21.67 -3.55 1.19
N ALA A 40 21.92 -4.19 0.06
CA ALA A 40 22.70 -5.41 -0.02
C ALA A 40 23.53 -5.43 -1.32
N THR A 41 24.48 -6.35 -1.40
CA THR A 41 25.23 -6.63 -2.61
C THR A 41 24.96 -8.06 -3.03
N VAL A 42 24.82 -8.32 -4.32
CA VAL A 42 24.68 -9.66 -4.87
C VAL A 42 26.02 -10.39 -4.69
N GLU A 43 26.01 -11.47 -3.90
CA GLU A 43 27.21 -12.28 -3.63
C GLU A 43 27.27 -13.53 -4.52
N ALA A 44 26.10 -14.16 -4.75
CA ALA A 44 25.96 -15.29 -5.68
C ALA A 44 24.58 -15.25 -6.36
N ILE A 45 24.46 -15.92 -7.50
CA ILE A 45 23.22 -16.00 -8.25
C ILE A 45 23.13 -17.34 -8.96
N ASP A 46 21.97 -17.99 -8.88
CA ASP A 46 21.61 -19.17 -9.63
C ASP A 46 20.38 -18.81 -10.50
N TYR A 47 20.61 -18.67 -11.80
CA TYR A 47 19.56 -18.28 -12.73
C TYR A 47 18.54 -19.38 -12.97
N ASP A 48 18.96 -20.65 -12.91
CA ASP A 48 18.10 -21.81 -13.18
C ASP A 48 17.11 -22.01 -12.03
N LYS A 49 17.59 -21.96 -10.81
CA LYS A 49 16.75 -22.03 -9.60
C LYS A 49 16.08 -20.70 -9.26
N ARG A 50 16.49 -19.63 -9.93
CA ARG A 50 16.08 -18.25 -9.66
C ARG A 50 16.33 -17.88 -8.20
N THR A 51 17.51 -18.16 -7.69
CA THR A 51 17.94 -17.75 -6.35
C THR A 51 19.08 -16.74 -6.41
N VAL A 52 19.13 -15.86 -5.43
CA VAL A 52 20.17 -14.85 -5.28
C VAL A 52 20.59 -14.77 -3.82
N ASP A 53 21.90 -14.76 -3.58
CA ASP A 53 22.50 -14.53 -2.27
C ASP A 53 22.82 -13.04 -2.15
N LEU A 54 22.21 -12.41 -1.16
CA LEU A 54 22.36 -10.98 -0.86
C LEU A 54 23.16 -10.80 0.43
N LYS A 55 24.29 -10.12 0.33
CA LYS A 55 25.12 -9.74 1.47
C LYS A 55 24.73 -8.37 1.97
N GLY A 56 24.25 -8.33 3.18
CA GLY A 56 23.94 -7.09 3.89
C GLY A 56 25.18 -6.32 4.36
N PRO A 57 25.01 -5.08 4.80
CA PRO A 57 26.13 -4.21 5.21
C PRO A 57 26.90 -4.73 6.43
N LYS A 58 26.30 -5.61 7.22
CA LYS A 58 26.95 -6.26 8.38
C LYS A 58 27.59 -7.60 8.03
N GLY A 59 27.67 -7.97 6.74
CA GLY A 59 28.25 -9.22 6.27
C GLY A 59 27.32 -10.43 6.32
N ASN A 60 26.11 -10.31 6.85
CA ASN A 60 25.12 -11.39 6.83
C ASN A 60 24.67 -11.66 5.39
N VAL A 61 24.56 -12.94 5.04
CA VAL A 61 24.09 -13.38 3.73
C VAL A 61 22.71 -13.99 3.87
N VAL A 62 21.81 -13.63 2.95
CA VAL A 62 20.45 -14.14 2.87
C VAL A 62 20.18 -14.63 1.45
N THR A 63 19.77 -15.88 1.32
CA THR A 63 19.33 -16.45 0.04
C THR A 63 17.87 -16.14 -0.18
N LEU A 64 17.53 -15.53 -1.31
CA LEU A 64 16.19 -15.23 -1.73
C LEU A 64 15.83 -15.99 -2.99
N LYS A 65 14.60 -16.52 -3.04
CA LYS A 65 14.01 -17.04 -4.25
C LYS A 65 13.25 -15.93 -4.99
N VAL A 66 13.58 -15.71 -6.25
CA VAL A 66 13.03 -14.65 -7.07
C VAL A 66 11.89 -15.22 -7.91
N GLY A 67 10.68 -14.68 -7.72
CA GLY A 67 9.48 -15.11 -8.42
C GLY A 67 9.50 -14.78 -9.93
N PRO A 68 8.61 -15.40 -10.72
CA PRO A 68 8.54 -15.22 -12.17
C PRO A 68 8.11 -13.80 -12.57
N GLU A 69 7.50 -13.06 -11.69
CA GLU A 69 7.08 -11.66 -11.86
C GLU A 69 8.26 -10.71 -11.96
N ALA A 70 9.42 -11.06 -11.40
CA ALA A 70 10.66 -10.30 -11.53
C ALA A 70 11.24 -10.48 -12.92
N LYS A 71 10.87 -9.55 -13.80
CA LYS A 71 11.41 -9.50 -15.16
C LYS A 71 12.86 -8.99 -15.14
N ASN A 72 13.63 -9.36 -16.17
CA ASN A 72 15.03 -8.97 -16.30
C ASN A 72 15.96 -9.49 -15.17
N PHE A 73 15.57 -10.54 -14.46
CA PHE A 73 16.41 -11.17 -13.45
C PHE A 73 17.75 -11.65 -14.03
N ASN A 74 17.76 -12.08 -15.28
CA ASN A 74 18.96 -12.47 -16.03
C ASN A 74 19.98 -11.35 -16.26
N GLN A 75 19.61 -10.09 -16.00
CA GLN A 75 20.53 -8.95 -16.09
C GLN A 75 21.24 -8.65 -14.75
N VAL A 76 20.78 -9.22 -13.66
CA VAL A 76 21.40 -9.08 -12.33
C VAL A 76 22.72 -9.85 -12.32
N LYS A 77 23.77 -9.25 -11.78
CA LYS A 77 25.13 -9.84 -11.73
C LYS A 77 25.68 -9.81 -10.31
N VAL A 78 26.62 -10.70 -10.04
CA VAL A 78 27.42 -10.65 -8.81
C VAL A 78 28.12 -9.29 -8.72
N GLY A 79 28.07 -8.67 -7.54
CA GLY A 79 28.57 -7.33 -7.29
C GLY A 79 27.53 -6.21 -7.45
N ASP A 80 26.39 -6.48 -8.07
CA ASP A 80 25.32 -5.48 -8.18
C ASP A 80 24.80 -5.07 -6.80
N ARG A 81 24.37 -3.82 -6.70
CA ARG A 81 23.77 -3.28 -5.49
C ARG A 81 22.26 -3.39 -5.55
N VAL A 82 21.69 -3.97 -4.53
CA VAL A 82 20.24 -4.13 -4.35
C VAL A 82 19.78 -3.19 -3.25
N ALA A 83 18.85 -2.31 -3.58
CA ALA A 83 18.10 -1.54 -2.60
C ALA A 83 16.67 -2.09 -2.54
N ALA A 84 16.26 -2.57 -1.39
CA ALA A 84 14.91 -3.04 -1.14
C ALA A 84 14.23 -2.13 -0.12
N LYS A 85 12.99 -1.73 -0.42
CA LYS A 85 12.12 -1.00 0.51
C LYS A 85 10.90 -1.85 0.77
N TYR A 86 10.68 -2.20 2.02
CA TYR A 86 9.48 -2.86 2.48
C TYR A 86 8.61 -1.85 3.23
N TYR A 87 7.38 -1.74 2.80
CA TYR A 87 6.37 -0.92 3.43
C TYR A 87 5.22 -1.81 3.89
N GLU A 88 4.77 -1.60 5.11
CA GLU A 88 3.61 -2.26 5.69
C GLU A 88 2.72 -1.19 6.32
N SER A 89 1.42 -1.25 6.04
CA SER A 89 0.45 -0.41 6.73
C SER A 89 -0.80 -1.19 7.09
N THR A 90 -1.37 -0.83 8.22
CA THR A 90 -2.70 -1.27 8.65
C THR A 90 -3.55 -0.02 8.82
N ALA A 91 -4.58 0.11 8.02
CA ALA A 91 -5.57 1.15 8.13
C ALA A 91 -6.85 0.55 8.74
N ILE A 92 -7.39 1.22 9.72
CA ILE A 92 -8.66 0.87 10.37
C ILE A 92 -9.62 2.03 10.14
N GLU A 93 -10.78 1.73 9.65
CA GLU A 93 -11.85 2.68 9.39
C GLU A 93 -13.16 2.21 10.02
N VAL A 94 -13.92 3.14 10.59
CA VAL A 94 -15.26 2.89 11.08
C VAL A 94 -16.27 3.40 10.05
N ARG A 95 -17.19 2.55 9.61
CA ARG A 95 -18.28 2.87 8.70
C ARG A 95 -19.63 2.68 9.37
N LYS A 96 -20.63 3.45 8.92
CA LYS A 96 -22.03 3.13 9.23
C LYS A 96 -22.50 1.98 8.35
N PRO A 97 -23.48 1.18 8.80
CA PRO A 97 -24.09 0.14 7.98
C PRO A 97 -24.52 0.71 6.61
N ASN A 98 -24.25 -0.04 5.56
CA ASN A 98 -24.58 0.31 4.16
C ASN A 98 -23.87 1.55 3.58
N GLU A 99 -22.87 2.11 4.23
CA GLU A 99 -22.03 3.11 3.60
C GLU A 99 -21.06 2.44 2.60
N PRO A 100 -20.86 3.05 1.41
CA PRO A 100 -19.94 2.49 0.43
C PRO A 100 -18.52 2.42 1.01
N PRO A 101 -17.73 1.40 0.65
CA PRO A 101 -16.34 1.37 1.02
C PRO A 101 -15.65 2.63 0.49
N PHE A 102 -14.63 3.09 1.22
CA PHE A 102 -13.73 4.10 0.67
C PHE A 102 -13.30 3.62 -0.72
N ALA A 103 -13.33 4.53 -1.69
CA ALA A 103 -12.76 4.24 -2.98
C ALA A 103 -11.37 3.66 -2.74
N GLN A 104 -11.19 2.40 -3.09
CA GLN A 104 -9.90 1.74 -3.01
C GLN A 104 -8.94 2.61 -3.79
N SER A 105 -8.00 3.24 -3.11
CA SER A 105 -6.82 3.69 -3.80
C SER A 105 -6.15 2.40 -4.25
N ALA A 106 -6.42 1.96 -5.46
CA ALA A 106 -5.61 0.97 -6.11
C ALA A 106 -4.19 1.52 -6.00
N VAL A 107 -3.35 0.86 -5.20
CA VAL A 107 -1.93 1.16 -5.23
C VAL A 107 -1.50 0.70 -6.60
N GLU A 108 -1.43 1.65 -7.51
CA GLU A 108 -0.95 1.42 -8.85
C GLU A 108 0.50 0.97 -8.70
N VAL A 109 0.77 -0.28 -9.06
CA VAL A 109 2.12 -0.81 -9.11
C VAL A 109 2.84 -0.01 -10.18
N ALA A 110 3.47 1.09 -9.79
CA ALA A 110 4.32 1.87 -10.67
C ALA A 110 5.50 0.98 -11.10
N ARG A 111 5.35 0.29 -12.20
CA ARG A 111 6.43 -0.45 -12.85
C ARG A 111 7.41 0.59 -13.39
N LYS A 112 8.50 0.80 -12.69
CA LYS A 112 9.66 1.48 -13.25
C LYS A 112 10.04 0.77 -14.55
N GLY A 113 10.21 1.53 -15.62
CA GLY A 113 10.29 1.02 -16.98
C GLY A 113 11.17 -0.20 -17.19
N ALA A 114 10.76 -1.06 -18.08
CA ALA A 114 11.23 -2.42 -18.36
C ALA A 114 12.74 -2.59 -18.72
N LYS A 115 13.57 -1.58 -18.51
CA LYS A 115 14.99 -1.60 -18.89
C LYS A 115 15.97 -1.96 -17.77
N GLN A 116 15.56 -1.93 -16.49
CA GLN A 116 16.43 -2.25 -15.36
C GLN A 116 15.85 -3.40 -14.55
N PRO A 117 16.69 -4.28 -13.95
CA PRO A 117 16.25 -5.29 -13.01
C PRO A 117 15.64 -4.64 -11.77
N GLY A 118 14.53 -5.19 -11.30
CA GLY A 118 13.82 -4.69 -10.15
C GLY A 118 12.31 -4.79 -10.34
N GLY A 119 11.56 -4.30 -9.36
CA GLY A 119 10.11 -4.34 -9.42
C GLY A 119 9.46 -3.83 -8.13
N VAL A 120 8.16 -3.67 -8.20
CA VAL A 120 7.32 -3.39 -7.03
C VAL A 120 6.26 -4.47 -6.97
N ALA A 121 6.12 -5.10 -5.81
CA ALA A 121 5.02 -6.00 -5.49
C ALA A 121 4.18 -5.35 -4.39
N VAL A 122 2.86 -5.37 -4.56
CA VAL A 122 1.91 -4.87 -3.56
C VAL A 122 0.87 -5.93 -3.30
N ALA A 123 0.63 -6.22 -2.03
CA ALA A 123 -0.46 -7.08 -1.58
C ALA A 123 -1.36 -6.26 -0.64
N THR A 124 -2.66 -6.34 -0.86
CA THR A 124 -3.65 -5.71 0.01
C THR A 124 -4.66 -6.77 0.44
N ALA A 125 -4.89 -6.86 1.74
CA ALA A 125 -5.94 -7.67 2.34
C ALA A 125 -6.90 -6.74 3.09
N GLU A 126 -8.19 -6.98 2.93
CA GLU A 126 -9.25 -6.25 3.61
C GLU A 126 -10.15 -7.22 4.35
N MET A 127 -10.50 -6.85 5.57
CA MET A 127 -11.45 -7.59 6.40
C MET A 127 -12.44 -6.62 7.01
N THR A 128 -13.72 -6.97 6.95
CA THR A 128 -14.79 -6.21 7.58
C THR A 128 -15.37 -7.01 8.74
N ALA A 129 -15.60 -6.34 9.86
CA ALA A 129 -16.27 -6.88 11.03
C ALA A 129 -17.34 -5.89 11.52
N VAL A 130 -18.40 -6.41 12.14
CA VAL A 130 -19.49 -5.60 12.70
C VAL A 130 -19.30 -5.45 14.20
N VAL A 131 -19.51 -4.27 14.72
CA VAL A 131 -19.51 -4.00 16.17
C VAL A 131 -20.75 -4.62 16.79
N GLU A 132 -20.60 -5.71 17.55
CA GLU A 132 -21.68 -6.35 18.28
C GLU A 132 -21.94 -5.70 19.62
N ASP A 133 -20.87 -5.31 20.29
CA ASP A 133 -20.96 -4.66 21.61
C ASP A 133 -19.77 -3.73 21.83
N ILE A 134 -19.97 -2.72 22.68
CA ILE A 134 -18.94 -1.77 23.03
C ILE A 134 -19.09 -1.31 24.50
N ASN A 135 -17.99 -1.41 25.23
CA ASN A 135 -17.90 -0.88 26.57
C ASN A 135 -16.89 0.27 26.61
N TYR A 136 -17.41 1.48 26.69
CA TYR A 136 -16.58 2.70 26.69
C TYR A 136 -15.75 2.87 27.98
N LYS A 137 -16.23 2.33 29.12
CA LYS A 137 -15.52 2.45 30.41
C LYS A 137 -14.29 1.58 30.45
N THR A 138 -14.40 0.35 29.99
CA THR A 138 -13.28 -0.60 29.90
C THR A 138 -12.52 -0.50 28.58
N ARG A 139 -13.03 0.30 27.64
CA ARG A 139 -12.51 0.45 26.26
C ARG A 139 -12.41 -0.90 25.55
N THR A 140 -13.44 -1.73 25.68
CA THR A 140 -13.51 -3.01 24.96
C THR A 140 -14.57 -2.96 23.87
N VAL A 141 -14.25 -3.56 22.73
CA VAL A 141 -15.14 -3.69 21.59
C VAL A 141 -15.25 -5.15 21.21
N THR A 142 -16.46 -5.65 21.08
CA THR A 142 -16.74 -6.98 20.59
C THR A 142 -17.11 -6.89 19.11
N LEU A 143 -16.33 -7.55 18.27
CA LEU A 143 -16.45 -7.56 16.84
C LEU A 143 -16.88 -8.93 16.34
N ARG A 144 -17.86 -8.95 15.45
CA ARG A 144 -18.23 -10.14 14.69
C ARG A 144 -17.66 -10.05 13.28
N GLY A 145 -16.69 -10.89 13.02
CA GLY A 145 -16.01 -10.98 11.73
C GLY A 145 -16.69 -11.92 10.73
N PRO A 146 -16.03 -12.22 9.62
CA PRO A 146 -16.45 -13.23 8.67
C PRO A 146 -16.67 -14.58 9.38
N GLN A 147 -17.59 -15.41 8.83
CA GLN A 147 -17.95 -16.70 9.41
C GLN A 147 -18.58 -16.64 10.81
N GLN A 148 -19.16 -15.49 11.17
CA GLN A 148 -19.82 -15.28 12.48
C GLN A 148 -18.89 -15.45 13.70
N LYS A 149 -17.59 -15.42 13.52
CA LYS A 149 -16.61 -15.48 14.61
C LYS A 149 -16.58 -14.16 15.35
N THR A 150 -16.72 -14.23 16.67
CA THR A 150 -16.69 -13.06 17.54
C THR A 150 -15.36 -12.96 18.27
N VAL A 151 -14.83 -11.75 18.37
CA VAL A 151 -13.62 -11.44 19.14
C VAL A 151 -13.83 -10.17 19.94
N THR A 152 -13.39 -10.18 21.21
CA THR A 152 -13.39 -8.99 22.05
C THR A 152 -11.97 -8.43 22.15
N LEU A 153 -11.81 -7.16 21.82
CA LEU A 153 -10.54 -6.47 21.79
C LEU A 153 -10.56 -5.30 22.77
N LYS A 154 -9.43 -5.06 23.42
CA LYS A 154 -9.20 -3.81 24.17
C LYS A 154 -8.66 -2.75 23.22
N VAL A 155 -9.29 -1.59 23.21
CA VAL A 155 -8.91 -0.46 22.35
C VAL A 155 -7.94 0.44 23.10
N ASP A 156 -6.79 0.71 22.49
CA ASP A 156 -5.74 1.54 23.05
C ASP A 156 -6.21 2.99 23.30
N ASP A 157 -5.62 3.66 24.27
CA ASP A 157 -5.98 5.03 24.68
C ASP A 157 -5.62 6.07 23.62
N SER A 158 -4.75 5.76 22.69
CA SER A 158 -4.45 6.61 21.54
C SER A 158 -5.63 6.78 20.59
N VAL A 159 -6.58 5.85 20.57
CA VAL A 159 -7.82 5.97 19.80
C VAL A 159 -8.77 6.94 20.49
N LYS A 160 -8.73 8.22 20.13
CA LYS A 160 -9.45 9.30 20.83
C LYS A 160 -10.96 9.32 20.56
N ARG A 161 -11.41 8.84 19.42
CA ARG A 161 -12.80 8.96 18.95
C ARG A 161 -13.61 7.66 19.13
N LEU A 162 -13.23 6.82 20.12
CA LEU A 162 -13.93 5.56 20.41
C LEU A 162 -15.41 5.78 20.75
N ASN A 163 -15.74 6.91 21.40
CA ASN A 163 -17.11 7.28 21.77
C ASN A 163 -18.05 7.52 20.57
N GLU A 164 -17.52 7.66 19.39
CA GLU A 164 -18.30 7.82 18.14
C GLU A 164 -18.64 6.47 17.49
N VAL A 165 -17.93 5.41 17.86
CA VAL A 165 -18.19 4.04 17.40
C VAL A 165 -19.40 3.49 18.12
N LYS A 166 -20.35 2.89 17.41
CA LYS A 166 -21.59 2.37 17.96
C LYS A 166 -21.82 0.91 17.57
N LYS A 167 -22.64 0.21 18.34
CA LYS A 167 -23.14 -1.10 17.96
C LYS A 167 -23.80 -1.03 16.58
N GLY A 168 -23.47 -1.97 15.70
CA GLY A 168 -23.93 -2.03 14.32
C GLY A 168 -22.97 -1.36 13.33
N ASP A 169 -22.03 -0.54 13.77
CA ASP A 169 -21.01 0.04 12.88
C ASP A 169 -20.14 -1.08 12.31
N GLU A 170 -19.57 -0.82 11.13
CA GLU A 170 -18.62 -1.71 10.48
C GLU A 170 -17.19 -1.21 10.70
N ILE A 171 -16.33 -2.10 11.12
CA ILE A 171 -14.88 -1.86 11.20
C ILE A 171 -14.25 -2.49 9.97
N VAL A 172 -13.63 -1.67 9.13
CA VAL A 172 -12.86 -2.13 7.98
C VAL A 172 -11.38 -2.05 8.33
N VAL A 173 -10.71 -3.19 8.32
CA VAL A 173 -9.26 -3.30 8.49
C VAL A 173 -8.65 -3.59 7.14
N ARG A 174 -7.78 -2.71 6.68
CA ARG A 174 -7.02 -2.89 5.44
C ARG A 174 -5.53 -2.99 5.77
N ARG A 175 -4.93 -4.11 5.42
CA ARG A 175 -3.48 -4.32 5.50
C ARG A 175 -2.89 -4.22 4.11
N THR A 176 -1.92 -3.37 3.95
CA THR A 176 -1.17 -3.22 2.69
C THR A 176 0.30 -3.52 2.96
N GLU A 177 0.86 -4.39 2.16
CA GLU A 177 2.28 -4.70 2.14
C GLU A 177 2.83 -4.34 0.76
N ALA A 178 3.94 -3.62 0.71
CA ALA A 178 4.59 -3.28 -0.54
C ALA A 178 6.09 -3.55 -0.43
N LEU A 179 6.64 -4.21 -1.45
CA LEU A 179 8.07 -4.45 -1.59
C LEU A 179 8.53 -3.83 -2.90
N ALA A 180 9.42 -2.85 -2.81
CA ALA A 180 10.10 -2.27 -3.96
C ALA A 180 11.55 -2.72 -3.98
N ILE A 181 12.02 -3.21 -5.12
CA ILE A 181 13.40 -3.64 -5.32
C ILE A 181 13.98 -2.84 -6.49
N ASP A 182 15.14 -2.26 -6.28
CA ASP A 182 15.93 -1.55 -7.30
C ASP A 182 17.34 -2.18 -7.35
N VAL A 183 17.78 -2.55 -8.55
CA VAL A 183 19.10 -3.15 -8.75
C VAL A 183 19.93 -2.19 -9.58
N LYS A 184 21.11 -1.85 -9.08
CA LYS A 184 22.06 -0.97 -9.75
C LYS A 184 23.37 -1.73 -10.01
N PRO A 185 23.94 -1.61 -11.19
CA PRO A 185 25.25 -2.20 -11.50
C PRO A 185 26.31 -1.83 -10.45
N ALA A 186 27.24 -2.74 -10.22
CA ALA A 186 28.43 -2.44 -9.43
C ALA A 186 29.10 -1.17 -9.96
N LYS A 187 29.50 -0.26 -9.08
CA LYS A 187 30.36 0.85 -9.51
C LYS A 187 31.71 0.28 -9.95
N LYS A 188 32.08 0.54 -11.17
CA LYS A 188 33.44 0.30 -11.67
C LYS A 188 34.45 1.13 -10.88
#